data_564e645ddcccbe3b4a27fddd1abbb22b
#
_entry.id   564e645ddcccbe3b4a27fddd1abbb22b
#
_cell.length_a   1.000
_cell.length_b   1.000
_cell.length_c   1.000
_cell.angle_alpha   90.00
_cell.angle_beta   90.00
_cell.angle_gamma   90.00
#
_symmetry.space_group_name_H-M   'P 1'
#
loop_
_entity.id
_entity.type
_entity.pdbx_description
1 polymer ?
#
loop_
_entity_poly.entity_id
_entity_poly.type
_entity_poly.pdbx_seq_one_letter_code
_entity_poly.pdbx_strand_id
1 'polypeptide(L)'
;MKIYVLGWLGAIKLYPYHVPGSVFIVFMEPYRKELTMYNKNYISVGIDVGSAFSFMTIVAPDGSVIQKPFKITHNKPDSLEKAVSAIKKAEELHSLESRTFLESTGIYHFPLFCYLVDCGFNASIINPIITHSANNTSIRKVKNDKVDSIGIAKLGLSGDIPVSQFPAKLVLEIRSLTRKYYDLTDERSAHINKLKGDLHTVFPQYLDIFCDVTGKTSTMILRQYGTPDKILRGHKKTMIEKISKASRKGLSKAAERYEKLCAAATAAKTFGCQIDSIYFNISLTLDLIEKLDSALDSILQRIHQLVTFNKSEKFIQQIKWLDTIKGVGFLTAVTIMCEIGDFSAFRNPKQLFAYFGLDPEVNQSGKFVGTEMHMTKRGSRIARRAVFAVALASIRTKRNGEGINPYLREYYEKKSGQKPKMVALGAVMHKVCNIIFAVLRDEKEFELRSPEEHCRQYQRPALQAA
;
A
#
# COMPACT_ATOMS: atom_id res chain seq x y z
N MET A 1 47.00 44.33 -5.08
CA MET A 1 46.95 43.39 -3.97
C MET A 1 47.03 41.98 -4.55
N LYS A 2 48.17 41.29 -4.35
CA LYS A 2 48.39 39.94 -4.90
C LYS A 2 47.95 38.91 -3.86
N ILE A 3 46.97 38.10 -4.24
CA ILE A 3 46.50 36.98 -3.42
C ILE A 3 47.21 35.74 -3.91
N TYR A 4 47.95 35.08 -3.03
CA TYR A 4 48.56 33.79 -3.29
C TYR A 4 47.62 32.70 -2.74
N VAL A 5 47.15 31.86 -3.62
CA VAL A 5 46.34 30.69 -3.25
C VAL A 5 47.28 29.47 -3.35
N LEU A 6 47.57 28.86 -2.22
CA LEU A 6 48.22 27.56 -2.14
C LEU A 6 47.15 26.56 -1.65
N GLY A 7 46.67 25.70 -2.56
CA GLY A 7 45.78 24.63 -2.17
C GLY A 7 45.28 23.84 -3.35
N TRP A 8 45.25 22.55 -3.22
CA TRP A 8 44.81 21.55 -4.18
C TRP A 8 43.30 21.57 -4.40
N LEU A 9 42.90 21.64 -5.66
CA LEU A 9 41.65 21.22 -6.31
C LEU A 9 40.34 21.15 -5.47
N GLY A 10 39.49 22.18 -5.58
CA GLY A 10 38.12 22.21 -5.18
C GLY A 10 37.51 23.60 -5.35
N ALA A 11 36.40 23.75 -6.10
CA ALA A 11 35.82 25.03 -6.46
C ALA A 11 35.40 25.83 -5.22
N ILE A 12 35.97 27.04 -5.05
CA ILE A 12 35.68 27.96 -3.96
C ILE A 12 34.66 29.00 -4.47
N LYS A 13 33.51 29.10 -3.79
CA LYS A 13 32.57 30.21 -3.98
C LYS A 13 32.91 31.32 -2.99
N LEU A 14 33.49 32.44 -3.46
CA LEU A 14 33.78 33.60 -2.66
C LEU A 14 32.57 34.57 -2.65
N TYR A 15 32.13 34.95 -1.46
CA TYR A 15 31.22 36.10 -1.27
C TYR A 15 32.03 37.34 -0.91
N PRO A 16 31.83 38.51 -1.54
CA PRO A 16 32.61 39.67 -1.25
C PRO A 16 32.05 40.43 -0.03
N TYR A 17 32.77 40.42 1.09
CA TYR A 17 32.63 41.42 2.12
C TYR A 17 33.81 42.40 2.01
N HIS A 18 33.52 43.68 1.80
CA HIS A 18 34.48 44.75 1.67
C HIS A 18 34.78 45.35 3.05
N VAL A 19 35.99 45.11 3.60
CA VAL A 19 36.54 45.88 4.71
C VAL A 19 37.96 46.27 4.35
N PRO A 20 38.30 47.57 4.31
CA PRO A 20 39.64 48.01 3.94
C PRO A 20 40.62 47.85 5.10
N GLY A 21 41.71 47.18 4.85
CA GLY A 21 42.93 47.30 5.69
C GLY A 21 43.35 46.12 6.57
N SER A 22 42.72 44.94 6.49
CA SER A 22 43.14 43.77 7.28
C SER A 22 43.46 42.58 6.41
N VAL A 23 44.61 41.94 6.67
CA VAL A 23 44.99 40.64 6.09
C VAL A 23 44.42 39.54 6.98
N PHE A 24 43.39 38.84 6.50
CA PHE A 24 42.89 37.65 7.16
C PHE A 24 43.56 36.42 6.55
N ILE A 25 44.35 35.71 7.33
CA ILE A 25 44.80 34.34 7.01
C ILE A 25 43.67 33.41 7.48
N VAL A 26 42.86 32.94 6.55
CA VAL A 26 41.87 31.92 6.82
C VAL A 26 42.57 30.58 6.68
N PHE A 27 42.86 29.92 7.80
CA PHE A 27 43.18 28.51 7.79
C PHE A 27 41.89 27.74 7.51
N MET A 28 41.73 27.25 6.28
CA MET A 28 40.73 26.25 6.00
C MET A 28 41.26 24.90 6.48
N GLU A 29 40.69 24.41 7.57
CA GLU A 29 40.84 22.98 7.88
C GLU A 29 40.26 22.18 6.70
N PRO A 30 40.95 21.09 6.27
CA PRO A 30 40.40 20.24 5.24
C PRO A 30 39.05 19.70 5.75
N TYR A 31 38.05 19.86 4.97
CA TYR A 31 36.66 19.42 5.25
C TYR A 31 36.70 17.91 5.50
N ARG A 32 36.80 17.48 6.74
CA ARG A 32 36.62 16.11 7.20
C ARG A 32 35.14 15.80 7.18
N LYS A 33 34.56 15.74 5.98
CA LYS A 33 33.14 15.37 5.79
C LYS A 33 32.88 13.90 6.15
N GLU A 34 33.93 13.08 6.31
CA GLU A 34 33.82 11.67 6.62
C GLU A 34 33.70 11.37 8.12
N LEU A 35 34.18 12.24 9.01
CA LEU A 35 34.24 11.94 10.45
C LEU A 35 33.03 12.42 11.26
N THR A 36 32.20 13.33 10.74
CA THR A 36 30.99 13.81 11.43
C THR A 36 29.74 13.01 11.09
N MET A 37 29.80 12.06 10.15
CA MET A 37 28.65 11.28 9.69
C MET A 37 28.18 10.19 10.66
N TYR A 38 29.01 9.72 11.57
CA TYR A 38 28.75 8.54 12.39
C TYR A 38 28.75 8.78 13.91
N ASN A 39 28.55 9.98 14.39
CA ASN A 39 28.51 10.23 15.83
C ASN A 39 27.12 9.87 16.41
N LYS A 40 26.80 8.59 16.47
CA LYS A 40 25.59 8.05 17.07
C LYS A 40 25.92 7.27 18.33
N ASN A 41 25.11 7.39 19.38
CA ASN A 41 25.28 6.67 20.65
C ASN A 41 24.69 5.25 20.59
N TYR A 42 24.93 4.51 19.53
CA TYR A 42 24.49 3.11 19.40
C TYR A 42 25.40 2.34 18.43
N ILE A 43 25.44 1.01 18.61
CA ILE A 43 26.09 0.06 17.72
C ILE A 43 25.14 -0.25 16.56
N SER A 44 25.63 -0.25 15.34
CA SER A 44 24.84 -0.60 14.17
C SER A 44 25.09 -2.04 13.73
N VAL A 45 24.03 -2.81 13.63
CA VAL A 45 24.03 -4.18 13.12
C VAL A 45 23.39 -4.18 11.74
N GLY A 46 24.14 -4.55 10.70
CA GLY A 46 23.65 -4.66 9.33
C GLY A 46 23.50 -6.11 8.92
N ILE A 47 22.33 -6.44 8.38
CA ILE A 47 22.03 -7.80 7.92
C ILE A 47 21.56 -7.76 6.46
N ASP A 48 22.35 -8.39 5.60
CA ASP A 48 21.95 -8.71 4.24
C ASP A 48 21.24 -10.07 4.21
N VAL A 49 19.98 -10.07 3.79
CA VAL A 49 19.07 -11.21 3.94
C VAL A 49 18.93 -12.00 2.64
N GLY A 50 19.35 -13.26 2.69
CA GLY A 50 19.07 -14.26 1.64
C GLY A 50 17.93 -15.23 2.04
N SER A 51 17.61 -16.16 1.17
CA SER A 51 16.53 -17.14 1.40
C SER A 51 16.87 -18.21 2.44
N ALA A 52 18.08 -18.76 2.40
CA ALA A 52 18.52 -19.85 3.27
C ALA A 52 19.50 -19.40 4.36
N PHE A 53 20.17 -18.29 4.14
CA PHE A 53 21.16 -17.70 5.06
C PHE A 53 21.23 -16.20 4.84
N SER A 54 21.74 -15.50 5.85
CA SER A 54 22.03 -14.06 5.84
C SER A 54 23.49 -13.80 6.22
N PHE A 55 24.02 -12.63 5.88
CA PHE A 55 25.27 -12.15 6.43
C PHE A 55 25.02 -11.01 7.40
N MET A 56 25.67 -11.08 8.58
CA MET A 56 25.56 -10.07 9.62
C MET A 56 26.91 -9.42 9.89
N THR A 57 26.93 -8.11 10.05
CA THR A 57 28.10 -7.30 10.42
C THR A 57 27.71 -6.36 11.56
N ILE A 58 28.61 -6.13 12.51
CA ILE A 58 28.42 -5.17 13.60
C ILE A 58 29.45 -4.06 13.46
N VAL A 59 29.02 -2.82 13.56
CA VAL A 59 29.83 -1.62 13.33
C VAL A 59 29.67 -0.68 14.53
N ALA A 60 30.78 -0.13 15.00
CA ALA A 60 30.80 0.85 16.08
C ALA A 60 30.25 2.22 15.63
N PRO A 61 29.93 3.13 16.58
CA PRO A 61 29.45 4.48 16.27
C PRO A 61 30.34 5.31 15.37
N ASP A 62 31.67 5.04 15.36
CA ASP A 62 32.65 5.69 14.50
C ASP A 62 32.76 5.11 13.09
N GLY A 63 32.00 4.04 12.80
CA GLY A 63 31.99 3.34 11.52
C GLY A 63 33.05 2.21 11.42
N SER A 64 33.81 1.94 12.47
CA SER A 64 34.76 0.81 12.52
C SER A 64 34.00 -0.52 12.68
N VAL A 65 34.54 -1.59 12.07
CA VAL A 65 33.91 -2.92 12.11
C VAL A 65 34.32 -3.64 13.41
N ILE A 66 33.36 -3.79 14.33
CA ILE A 66 33.53 -4.57 15.58
C ILE A 66 33.53 -6.07 15.27
N GLN A 67 32.51 -6.51 14.53
CA GLN A 67 32.34 -7.90 14.12
C GLN A 67 32.39 -8.01 12.61
N LYS A 68 33.37 -8.72 12.06
CA LYS A 68 33.47 -9.00 10.61
C LYS A 68 32.22 -9.78 10.13
N PRO A 69 31.86 -9.64 8.83
CA PRO A 69 30.72 -10.35 8.27
C PRO A 69 30.80 -11.84 8.53
N PHE A 70 29.74 -12.40 9.11
CA PHE A 70 29.62 -13.84 9.29
C PHE A 70 28.24 -14.32 8.85
N LYS A 71 28.16 -15.61 8.53
CA LYS A 71 26.98 -16.26 7.98
C LYS A 71 26.04 -16.67 9.09
N ILE A 72 24.75 -16.29 8.96
CA ILE A 72 23.64 -16.78 9.76
C ILE A 72 22.85 -17.77 8.91
N THR A 73 22.78 -19.02 9.30
CA THR A 73 22.03 -20.06 8.61
C THR A 73 20.65 -20.20 9.27
N HIS A 74 19.56 -19.93 8.53
CA HIS A 74 18.24 -19.74 9.10
C HIS A 74 17.61 -21.00 9.71
N ASN A 75 17.93 -22.18 9.18
CA ASN A 75 17.42 -23.47 9.68
C ASN A 75 18.31 -24.12 10.76
N LYS A 76 19.29 -23.37 11.30
CA LYS A 76 20.17 -23.86 12.38
C LYS A 76 20.02 -22.98 13.62
N PRO A 77 19.34 -23.46 14.70
CA PRO A 77 19.18 -22.69 15.93
C PRO A 77 20.49 -22.15 16.48
N ASP A 78 21.54 -22.96 16.53
CA ASP A 78 22.87 -22.54 17.01
C ASP A 78 23.44 -21.35 16.24
N SER A 79 23.11 -21.25 14.94
CA SER A 79 23.56 -20.13 14.10
C SER A 79 22.81 -18.83 14.41
N LEU A 80 21.54 -18.93 14.78
CA LEU A 80 20.71 -17.80 15.22
C LEU A 80 21.12 -17.34 16.63
N GLU A 81 21.37 -18.29 17.55
CA GLU A 81 21.88 -18.00 18.90
C GLU A 81 23.25 -17.34 18.87
N LYS A 82 24.12 -17.78 17.96
CA LYS A 82 25.42 -17.12 17.70
C LYS A 82 25.25 -15.66 17.29
N ALA A 83 24.28 -15.36 16.44
CA ALA A 83 24.01 -14.00 16.03
C ALA A 83 23.55 -13.13 17.21
N VAL A 84 22.60 -13.63 18.01
CA VAL A 84 22.15 -12.97 19.25
C VAL A 84 23.30 -12.75 20.22
N SER A 85 24.12 -13.77 20.46
CA SER A 85 25.27 -13.68 21.36
C SER A 85 26.31 -12.68 20.89
N ALA A 86 26.54 -12.57 19.58
CA ALA A 86 27.47 -11.60 19.01
C ALA A 86 26.96 -10.15 19.21
N ILE A 87 25.67 -9.90 19.06
CA ILE A 87 25.09 -8.58 19.33
C ILE A 87 25.21 -8.22 20.81
N LYS A 88 24.80 -9.11 21.72
CA LYS A 88 24.87 -8.89 23.17
C LYS A 88 26.32 -8.64 23.65
N LYS A 89 27.27 -9.41 23.16
CA LYS A 89 28.71 -9.19 23.45
C LYS A 89 29.18 -7.81 22.99
N ALA A 90 28.74 -7.36 21.83
CA ALA A 90 29.12 -6.04 21.34
C ALA A 90 28.49 -4.93 22.20
N GLU A 91 27.23 -5.08 22.63
CA GLU A 91 26.53 -4.15 23.53
C GLU A 91 27.27 -4.06 24.89
N GLU A 92 27.62 -5.20 25.49
CA GLU A 92 28.36 -5.28 26.75
C GLU A 92 29.74 -4.62 26.65
N LEU A 93 30.51 -4.97 25.59
CA LEU A 93 31.88 -4.48 25.40
C LEU A 93 31.95 -2.96 25.22
N HIS A 94 30.98 -2.39 24.54
CA HIS A 94 30.93 -0.96 24.25
C HIS A 94 29.99 -0.16 25.18
N SER A 95 29.26 -0.83 26.08
CA SER A 95 28.23 -0.21 26.96
C SER A 95 27.22 0.63 26.18
N LEU A 96 26.80 0.17 25.01
CA LEU A 96 25.89 0.84 24.11
C LEU A 96 24.80 -0.13 23.63
N GLU A 97 23.58 0.40 23.43
CA GLU A 97 22.50 -0.35 22.78
C GLU A 97 22.79 -0.58 21.30
N SER A 98 22.29 -1.66 20.75
CA SER A 98 22.35 -1.94 19.32
C SER A 98 21.09 -1.52 18.59
N ARG A 99 21.25 -1.15 17.31
CA ARG A 99 20.16 -1.03 16.34
C ARG A 99 20.44 -1.94 15.15
N THR A 100 19.50 -2.80 14.87
CA THR A 100 19.65 -3.80 13.81
C THR A 100 18.89 -3.37 12.57
N PHE A 101 19.53 -3.42 11.43
CA PHE A 101 19.00 -3.02 10.14
C PHE A 101 19.03 -4.19 9.16
N LEU A 102 17.87 -4.56 8.62
CA LEU A 102 17.73 -5.63 7.64
C LEU A 102 17.26 -5.05 6.31
N GLU A 103 17.83 -5.50 5.21
CA GLU A 103 17.28 -5.18 3.89
C GLU A 103 16.02 -6.00 3.62
N SER A 104 14.95 -5.37 3.08
CA SER A 104 13.72 -6.06 2.74
C SER A 104 13.84 -6.82 1.41
N THR A 105 14.44 -7.99 1.44
CA THR A 105 14.53 -8.88 0.28
C THR A 105 13.34 -9.83 0.23
N GLY A 106 12.33 -9.50 -0.58
CA GLY A 106 11.11 -10.30 -0.72
C GLY A 106 10.42 -10.57 0.62
N ILE A 107 10.19 -11.85 0.94
CA ILE A 107 9.57 -12.28 2.21
C ILE A 107 10.60 -12.83 3.22
N TYR A 108 11.86 -12.99 2.80
CA TYR A 108 12.87 -13.75 3.56
C TYR A 108 13.36 -13.04 4.81
N HIS A 109 13.31 -11.70 4.83
CA HIS A 109 13.71 -10.90 5.98
C HIS A 109 12.78 -11.06 7.18
N PHE A 110 11.51 -11.43 6.95
CA PHE A 110 10.47 -11.38 7.96
C PHE A 110 10.68 -12.34 9.15
N PRO A 111 10.99 -13.65 8.96
CA PRO A 111 11.23 -14.55 10.09
C PRO A 111 12.42 -14.14 10.94
N LEU A 112 13.54 -13.72 10.31
CA LEU A 112 14.73 -13.28 11.02
C LEU A 112 14.46 -11.99 11.79
N PHE A 113 13.72 -11.08 11.19
CA PHE A 113 13.31 -9.84 11.84
C PHE A 113 12.47 -10.13 13.11
N CYS A 114 11.40 -10.96 13.00
CA CYS A 114 10.56 -11.33 14.14
C CYS A 114 11.41 -11.97 15.25
N TYR A 115 12.30 -12.90 14.89
CA TYR A 115 13.19 -13.54 15.84
C TYR A 115 14.05 -12.54 16.62
N LEU A 116 14.64 -11.55 15.95
CA LEU A 116 15.44 -10.50 16.60
C LEU A 116 14.61 -9.60 17.52
N VAL A 117 13.41 -9.24 17.10
CA VAL A 117 12.47 -8.47 17.94
C VAL A 117 12.03 -9.27 19.18
N ASP A 118 11.71 -10.55 19.01
CA ASP A 118 11.36 -11.45 20.13
C ASP A 118 12.53 -11.65 21.10
N CYS A 119 13.78 -11.53 20.63
CA CYS A 119 14.99 -11.51 21.47
C CYS A 119 15.25 -10.16 22.15
N GLY A 120 14.39 -9.14 21.92
CA GLY A 120 14.47 -7.82 22.55
C GLY A 120 15.31 -6.78 21.80
N PHE A 121 15.78 -7.07 20.58
CA PHE A 121 16.59 -6.10 19.83
C PHE A 121 15.72 -5.07 19.08
N ASN A 122 16.24 -3.86 18.98
CA ASN A 122 15.65 -2.80 18.17
C ASN A 122 15.97 -3.04 16.68
N ALA A 123 15.11 -3.80 16.00
CA ALA A 123 15.28 -4.15 14.61
C ALA A 123 14.44 -3.27 13.68
N SER A 124 14.97 -2.97 12.51
CA SER A 124 14.35 -2.08 11.51
C SER A 124 14.60 -2.60 10.10
N ILE A 125 13.62 -2.38 9.23
CA ILE A 125 13.70 -2.81 7.83
C ILE A 125 14.05 -1.63 6.94
N ILE A 126 15.06 -1.79 6.08
CA ILE A 126 15.48 -0.80 5.08
C ILE A 126 14.94 -1.19 3.70
N ASN A 127 14.43 -0.19 2.97
CA ASN A 127 14.00 -0.39 1.60
C ASN A 127 15.22 -0.61 0.67
N PRO A 128 15.24 -1.64 -0.20
CA PRO A 128 16.33 -1.91 -1.15
C PRO A 128 16.70 -0.73 -2.05
N ILE A 129 15.77 0.16 -2.35
CA ILE A 129 16.06 1.37 -3.14
C ILE A 129 17.09 2.25 -2.43
N ILE A 130 17.04 2.32 -1.09
CA ILE A 130 17.96 3.15 -0.28
C ILE A 130 19.34 2.49 -0.23
N THR A 131 19.40 1.18 -0.01
CA THR A 131 20.68 0.43 0.02
C THR A 131 21.36 0.46 -1.35
N HIS A 132 20.61 0.30 -2.45
CA HIS A 132 21.14 0.42 -3.80
C HIS A 132 21.65 1.83 -4.13
N SER A 133 20.98 2.89 -3.70
CA SER A 133 21.44 4.27 -3.94
C SER A 133 22.72 4.58 -3.16
N ALA A 134 22.86 4.07 -1.94
CA ALA A 134 24.05 4.24 -1.13
C ALA A 134 25.26 3.45 -1.70
N ASN A 135 25.03 2.25 -2.21
CA ASN A 135 26.08 1.40 -2.81
C ASN A 135 26.56 1.94 -4.19
N ASN A 136 25.76 2.73 -4.90
CA ASN A 136 26.17 3.33 -6.18
C ASN A 136 27.21 4.47 -6.05
N THR A 137 27.56 4.90 -4.84
CA THR A 137 28.60 5.92 -4.61
C THR A 137 30.02 5.34 -4.63
N SER A 138 30.21 4.02 -4.64
CA SER A 138 31.51 3.41 -4.71
C SER A 138 31.94 3.14 -6.17
N ILE A 139 33.18 3.52 -6.51
CA ILE A 139 33.79 3.39 -7.84
C ILE A 139 33.96 1.93 -8.27
N ARG A 140 34.08 0.99 -7.33
CA ARG A 140 34.17 -0.44 -7.59
C ARG A 140 32.91 -1.17 -7.20
N LYS A 141 32.17 -1.66 -8.18
CA LYS A 141 30.97 -2.49 -7.97
C LYS A 141 31.33 -3.94 -7.67
N VAL A 142 31.73 -4.23 -6.44
CA VAL A 142 31.84 -5.63 -5.95
C VAL A 142 30.53 -5.96 -5.25
N LYS A 143 29.65 -6.71 -5.89
CA LYS A 143 28.42 -7.22 -5.28
C LYS A 143 28.77 -8.52 -4.54
N ASN A 144 28.73 -8.46 -3.21
CA ASN A 144 28.97 -9.61 -2.34
C ASN A 144 28.19 -9.39 -1.03
N ASP A 145 27.39 -10.34 -0.63
CA ASP A 145 26.52 -10.30 0.56
C ASP A 145 27.29 -9.88 1.84
N LYS A 146 28.57 -10.22 1.95
CA LYS A 146 29.42 -9.75 3.05
C LYS A 146 29.67 -8.24 3.02
N VAL A 147 29.90 -7.68 1.84
CA VAL A 147 30.12 -6.24 1.65
C VAL A 147 28.81 -5.50 1.83
N ASP A 148 27.72 -6.08 1.35
CA ASP A 148 26.38 -5.49 1.46
C ASP A 148 25.94 -5.41 2.93
N SER A 149 26.23 -6.42 3.78
CA SER A 149 25.97 -6.34 5.24
C SER A 149 26.74 -5.22 5.94
N ILE A 150 28.00 -4.95 5.53
CA ILE A 150 28.78 -3.80 6.04
C ILE A 150 28.13 -2.48 5.58
N GLY A 151 27.72 -2.41 4.31
CA GLY A 151 27.05 -1.25 3.74
C GLY A 151 25.75 -0.92 4.49
N ILE A 152 24.93 -1.93 4.78
CA ILE A 152 23.69 -1.79 5.55
C ILE A 152 23.98 -1.28 6.97
N ALA A 153 25.00 -1.84 7.67
CA ALA A 153 25.38 -1.39 9.01
C ALA A 153 25.85 0.07 9.01
N LYS A 154 26.73 0.46 8.09
CA LYS A 154 27.18 1.85 7.95
C LYS A 154 26.06 2.80 7.58
N LEU A 155 25.18 2.37 6.70
CA LEU A 155 23.99 3.13 6.33
C LEU A 155 23.09 3.38 7.55
N GLY A 156 22.94 2.38 8.44
CA GLY A 156 22.26 2.51 9.72
C GLY A 156 22.77 3.66 10.60
N LEU A 157 24.06 3.99 10.52
CA LEU A 157 24.69 5.09 11.27
C LEU A 157 24.46 6.47 10.61
N SER A 158 24.10 6.57 9.33
CA SER A 158 23.98 7.86 8.62
C SER A 158 22.83 8.75 9.14
N GLY A 159 21.85 8.16 9.83
CA GLY A 159 20.76 8.91 10.48
C GLY A 159 19.66 9.43 9.55
N ASP A 160 19.86 9.39 8.24
CA ASP A 160 18.92 9.90 7.23
C ASP A 160 18.02 8.80 6.65
N ILE A 161 18.07 7.61 7.23
CA ILE A 161 17.24 6.51 6.76
C ILE A 161 15.87 6.63 7.39
N PRO A 162 14.80 6.65 6.59
CA PRO A 162 13.46 6.43 7.11
C PRO A 162 13.39 4.98 7.63
N VAL A 163 13.57 4.84 8.92
CA VAL A 163 13.45 3.56 9.63
C VAL A 163 11.97 3.25 9.72
N SER A 164 11.53 2.21 9.05
CA SER A 164 10.19 1.69 9.24
C SER A 164 10.14 1.03 10.63
N GLN A 165 9.47 1.69 11.58
CA GLN A 165 9.14 1.01 12.83
C GLN A 165 8.26 -0.19 12.51
N PHE A 166 8.56 -1.31 13.18
CA PHE A 166 7.80 -2.53 12.92
C PHE A 166 6.40 -2.41 13.50
N PRO A 167 5.37 -2.67 12.70
CA PRO A 167 4.01 -2.64 13.21
C PRO A 167 3.81 -3.72 14.27
N ALA A 168 3.01 -3.40 15.29
CA ALA A 168 2.61 -4.37 16.32
C ALA A 168 2.08 -5.67 15.68
N LYS A 169 2.26 -6.82 16.36
CA LYS A 169 1.84 -8.14 15.87
C LYS A 169 0.39 -8.15 15.35
N LEU A 170 -0.52 -7.47 16.05
CA LEU A 170 -1.91 -7.30 15.64
C LEU A 170 -2.04 -6.64 14.26
N VAL A 171 -1.27 -5.57 14.00
CA VAL A 171 -1.28 -4.86 12.71
C VAL A 171 -0.82 -5.77 11.59
N LEU A 172 0.18 -6.60 11.84
CA LEU A 172 0.69 -7.57 10.86
C LEU A 172 -0.31 -8.66 10.55
N GLU A 173 -0.97 -9.20 11.58
CA GLU A 173 -2.00 -10.22 11.44
C GLU A 173 -3.14 -9.68 10.56
N ILE A 174 -3.66 -8.50 10.88
CA ILE A 174 -4.74 -7.88 10.11
C ILE A 174 -4.26 -7.49 8.69
N ARG A 175 -3.03 -6.97 8.55
CA ARG A 175 -2.42 -6.65 7.24
C ARG A 175 -2.32 -7.88 6.34
N SER A 176 -1.93 -9.03 6.87
CA SER A 176 -1.89 -10.29 6.13
C SER A 176 -3.27 -10.67 5.60
N LEU A 177 -4.31 -10.54 6.42
CA LEU A 177 -5.69 -10.83 6.04
C LEU A 177 -6.22 -9.85 4.99
N THR A 178 -5.98 -8.55 5.16
CA THR A 178 -6.43 -7.55 4.16
C THR A 178 -5.75 -7.75 2.81
N ARG A 179 -4.46 -8.05 2.79
CA ARG A 179 -3.73 -8.35 1.54
C ARG A 179 -4.27 -9.59 0.87
N LYS A 180 -4.49 -10.66 1.63
CA LYS A 180 -5.10 -11.90 1.09
C LYS A 180 -6.52 -11.64 0.56
N TYR A 181 -7.30 -10.81 1.23
CA TYR A 181 -8.63 -10.41 0.75
C TYR A 181 -8.57 -9.74 -0.63
N TYR A 182 -7.64 -8.81 -0.85
CA TYR A 182 -7.49 -8.17 -2.14
C TYR A 182 -6.96 -9.11 -3.22
N ASP A 183 -6.05 -10.01 -2.89
CA ASP A 183 -5.55 -11.02 -3.83
C ASP A 183 -6.68 -11.94 -4.29
N LEU A 184 -7.51 -12.47 -3.37
CA LEU A 184 -8.68 -13.29 -3.71
C LEU A 184 -9.75 -12.49 -4.48
N THR A 185 -9.90 -11.19 -4.22
CA THR A 185 -10.81 -10.32 -4.98
C THR A 185 -10.34 -10.17 -6.43
N ASP A 186 -9.04 -10.05 -6.67
CA ASP A 186 -8.46 -9.99 -8.01
C ASP A 186 -8.62 -11.33 -8.74
N GLU A 187 -8.37 -12.44 -8.05
CA GLU A 187 -8.57 -13.80 -8.56
C GLU A 187 -10.05 -14.06 -8.92
N ARG A 188 -10.98 -13.68 -8.03
CA ARG A 188 -12.41 -13.71 -8.31
C ARG A 188 -12.79 -12.93 -9.57
N SER A 189 -12.24 -11.73 -9.72
CA SER A 189 -12.50 -10.88 -10.89
C SER A 189 -11.97 -11.52 -12.18
N ALA A 190 -10.83 -12.19 -12.13
CA ALA A 190 -10.29 -12.95 -13.24
C ALA A 190 -11.20 -14.12 -13.66
N HIS A 191 -11.73 -14.87 -12.68
CA HIS A 191 -12.70 -15.94 -12.93
C HIS A 191 -14.03 -15.41 -13.50
N ILE A 192 -14.52 -14.25 -13.04
CA ILE A 192 -15.72 -13.62 -13.63
C ILE A 192 -15.49 -13.24 -15.10
N ASN A 193 -14.32 -12.69 -15.41
CA ASN A 193 -14.00 -12.34 -16.80
C ASN A 193 -13.90 -13.60 -17.70
N LYS A 194 -13.33 -14.69 -17.18
CA LYS A 194 -13.30 -15.98 -17.87
C LYS A 194 -14.70 -16.52 -18.09
N LEU A 195 -15.56 -16.51 -17.06
CA LEU A 195 -16.98 -16.89 -17.17
C LEU A 195 -17.71 -16.10 -18.26
N LYS A 196 -17.50 -14.79 -18.33
CA LYS A 196 -18.08 -13.95 -19.38
C LYS A 196 -17.57 -14.33 -20.77
N GLY A 197 -16.28 -14.66 -20.91
CA GLY A 197 -15.70 -15.15 -22.17
C GLY A 197 -16.31 -16.47 -22.62
N ASP A 198 -16.42 -17.44 -21.71
CA ASP A 198 -17.06 -18.73 -21.98
C ASP A 198 -18.54 -18.55 -22.39
N LEU A 199 -19.28 -17.73 -21.64
CA LEU A 199 -20.68 -17.38 -21.98
C LEU A 199 -20.79 -16.68 -23.32
N HIS A 200 -19.88 -15.76 -23.65
CA HIS A 200 -19.89 -15.08 -24.95
C HIS A 200 -19.68 -16.06 -26.10
N THR A 201 -18.95 -17.15 -25.89
CA THR A 201 -18.72 -18.18 -26.90
C THR A 201 -19.94 -19.06 -27.14
N VAL A 202 -20.60 -19.53 -26.07
CA VAL A 202 -21.67 -20.53 -26.20
C VAL A 202 -23.08 -19.93 -26.11
N PHE A 203 -23.23 -18.78 -25.45
CA PHE A 203 -24.50 -18.13 -25.17
C PHE A 203 -24.35 -16.59 -25.09
N PRO A 204 -23.93 -15.90 -26.17
CA PRO A 204 -23.59 -14.46 -26.13
C PRO A 204 -24.76 -13.58 -25.66
N GLN A 205 -25.99 -13.89 -26.06
CA GLN A 205 -27.19 -13.13 -25.68
C GLN A 205 -27.54 -13.20 -24.19
N TYR A 206 -26.94 -14.14 -23.45
CA TYR A 206 -27.12 -14.24 -22.00
C TYR A 206 -26.57 -13.01 -21.26
N LEU A 207 -25.51 -12.41 -21.78
CA LEU A 207 -24.84 -11.25 -21.20
C LEU A 207 -25.71 -9.98 -21.27
N ASP A 208 -26.65 -9.92 -22.21
CA ASP A 208 -27.59 -8.79 -22.35
C ASP A 208 -28.71 -8.84 -21.29
N ILE A 209 -28.99 -10.05 -20.76
CA ILE A 209 -30.05 -10.24 -19.75
C ILE A 209 -29.53 -10.00 -18.34
N PHE A 210 -28.27 -10.38 -18.08
CA PHE A 210 -27.66 -10.32 -16.76
C PHE A 210 -26.39 -9.48 -16.77
N CYS A 211 -26.49 -8.21 -16.37
CA CYS A 211 -25.32 -7.33 -16.17
C CYS A 211 -24.32 -7.92 -15.15
N ASP A 212 -24.85 -8.61 -14.13
CA ASP A 212 -24.07 -9.38 -13.16
C ASP A 212 -24.33 -10.89 -13.38
N VAL A 213 -23.37 -11.53 -14.03
CA VAL A 213 -23.43 -12.98 -14.32
C VAL A 213 -23.28 -13.85 -13.08
N THR A 214 -22.74 -13.30 -11.98
CA THR A 214 -22.57 -13.97 -10.70
C THR A 214 -23.71 -13.69 -9.72
N GLY A 215 -24.68 -12.86 -10.13
CA GLY A 215 -25.86 -12.56 -9.32
C GLY A 215 -26.72 -13.81 -9.07
N LYS A 216 -27.41 -13.86 -7.92
CA LYS A 216 -28.20 -15.04 -7.46
C LYS A 216 -29.11 -15.65 -8.53
N THR A 217 -29.78 -14.80 -9.33
CA THR A 217 -30.69 -15.28 -10.38
C THR A 217 -29.93 -15.89 -11.55
N SER A 218 -28.85 -15.27 -12.00
CA SER A 218 -28.02 -15.76 -13.08
C SER A 218 -27.36 -17.10 -12.69
N THR A 219 -26.72 -17.13 -11.51
CA THR A 219 -26.06 -18.35 -11.00
C THR A 219 -27.05 -19.51 -10.88
N MET A 220 -28.26 -19.25 -10.38
CA MET A 220 -29.32 -20.28 -10.29
C MET A 220 -29.69 -20.83 -11.67
N ILE A 221 -29.84 -19.96 -12.68
CA ILE A 221 -30.18 -20.38 -14.04
C ILE A 221 -29.04 -21.17 -14.66
N LEU A 222 -27.82 -20.69 -14.58
CA LEU A 222 -26.63 -21.38 -15.12
C LEU A 222 -26.41 -22.76 -14.50
N ARG A 223 -26.63 -22.89 -13.19
CA ARG A 223 -26.49 -24.20 -12.49
C ARG A 223 -27.59 -25.17 -12.80
N GLN A 224 -28.84 -24.72 -12.87
CA GLN A 224 -29.99 -25.64 -13.01
C GLN A 224 -30.31 -25.97 -14.46
N TYR A 225 -30.11 -25.03 -15.35
CA TYR A 225 -30.44 -25.19 -16.77
C TYR A 225 -29.19 -25.24 -17.64
N GLY A 226 -28.23 -24.35 -17.41
CA GLY A 226 -26.85 -24.37 -17.97
C GLY A 226 -26.76 -24.13 -19.48
N THR A 227 -27.63 -24.75 -20.30
CA THR A 227 -27.57 -24.68 -21.76
C THR A 227 -28.85 -24.07 -22.34
N PRO A 228 -28.81 -23.46 -23.57
CA PRO A 228 -30.00 -22.98 -24.26
C PRO A 228 -31.08 -24.04 -24.41
N ASP A 229 -30.74 -25.27 -24.76
CA ASP A 229 -31.70 -26.36 -24.91
C ASP A 229 -32.42 -26.72 -23.60
N LYS A 230 -31.73 -26.80 -22.49
CA LYS A 230 -32.35 -27.05 -21.19
C LYS A 230 -33.27 -25.90 -20.75
N ILE A 231 -32.93 -24.66 -21.10
CA ILE A 231 -33.78 -23.49 -20.82
C ILE A 231 -35.10 -23.61 -21.62
N LEU A 232 -35.01 -23.92 -22.92
CA LEU A 232 -36.17 -24.04 -23.80
C LEU A 232 -37.08 -25.24 -23.46
N ARG A 233 -36.51 -26.33 -22.95
CA ARG A 233 -37.29 -27.52 -22.49
C ARG A 233 -37.83 -27.35 -21.06
N GLY A 234 -37.38 -26.31 -20.35
CA GLY A 234 -37.77 -26.10 -18.95
C GLY A 234 -39.29 -25.73 -18.81
N HIS A 235 -39.90 -26.21 -17.75
CA HIS A 235 -41.29 -25.91 -17.48
C HIS A 235 -41.48 -24.44 -17.10
N LYS A 236 -42.26 -23.68 -17.90
CA LYS A 236 -42.44 -22.22 -17.79
C LYS A 236 -42.80 -21.76 -16.38
N LYS A 237 -43.86 -22.31 -15.78
CA LYS A 237 -44.37 -21.91 -14.46
C LYS A 237 -43.26 -22.08 -13.38
N THR A 238 -42.62 -23.25 -13.34
CA THR A 238 -41.55 -23.56 -12.39
C THR A 238 -40.34 -22.62 -12.54
N MET A 239 -39.97 -22.30 -13.77
CA MET A 239 -38.83 -21.39 -14.02
C MET A 239 -39.14 -19.97 -13.58
N ILE A 240 -40.35 -19.47 -13.88
CA ILE A 240 -40.80 -18.14 -13.43
C ILE A 240 -40.83 -18.06 -11.90
N GLU A 241 -41.34 -19.08 -11.21
CA GLU A 241 -41.34 -19.14 -9.74
C GLU A 241 -39.91 -19.10 -9.17
N LYS A 242 -38.98 -19.87 -9.74
CA LYS A 242 -37.55 -19.87 -9.33
C LYS A 242 -36.90 -18.51 -9.58
N ILE A 243 -37.12 -17.89 -10.74
CA ILE A 243 -36.62 -16.56 -11.07
C ILE A 243 -37.19 -15.52 -10.10
N SER A 244 -38.46 -15.59 -9.78
CA SER A 244 -39.11 -14.69 -8.82
C SER A 244 -38.52 -14.81 -7.44
N LYS A 245 -38.33 -16.05 -6.94
CA LYS A 245 -37.69 -16.32 -5.65
C LYS A 245 -36.26 -15.83 -5.59
N ALA A 246 -35.46 -16.11 -6.62
CA ALA A 246 -34.05 -15.71 -6.66
C ALA A 246 -33.88 -14.19 -6.80
N SER A 247 -34.71 -13.51 -7.61
CA SER A 247 -34.63 -12.07 -7.86
C SER A 247 -35.34 -11.22 -6.80
N ARG A 248 -36.29 -11.77 -6.05
CA ARG A 248 -37.16 -11.05 -5.10
C ARG A 248 -37.95 -9.90 -5.75
N LYS A 249 -38.24 -9.98 -7.06
CA LYS A 249 -38.87 -8.90 -7.84
C LYS A 249 -40.35 -9.15 -8.24
N GLY A 250 -40.95 -10.21 -7.71
CA GLY A 250 -42.31 -10.62 -8.02
C GLY A 250 -42.45 -11.36 -9.35
N LEU A 251 -43.65 -11.99 -9.54
CA LEU A 251 -43.94 -12.91 -10.66
C LEU A 251 -43.96 -12.19 -12.01
N SER A 252 -44.55 -10.98 -12.11
CA SER A 252 -44.63 -10.26 -13.37
C SER A 252 -43.24 -9.97 -13.98
N LYS A 253 -42.31 -9.43 -13.19
CA LYS A 253 -40.95 -9.18 -13.64
C LYS A 253 -40.14 -10.46 -13.89
N ALA A 254 -40.47 -11.53 -13.18
CA ALA A 254 -39.88 -12.86 -13.42
C ALA A 254 -40.38 -13.43 -14.76
N ALA A 255 -41.64 -13.28 -15.09
CA ALA A 255 -42.19 -13.69 -16.37
C ALA A 255 -41.57 -12.92 -17.54
N GLU A 256 -41.44 -11.61 -17.44
CA GLU A 256 -40.75 -10.80 -18.47
C GLU A 256 -39.30 -11.30 -18.69
N ARG A 257 -38.58 -11.58 -17.59
CA ARG A 257 -37.21 -12.08 -17.67
C ARG A 257 -37.13 -13.50 -18.26
N TYR A 258 -38.12 -14.34 -17.97
CA TYR A 258 -38.24 -15.65 -18.58
C TYR A 258 -38.39 -15.57 -20.10
N GLU A 259 -39.30 -14.70 -20.61
CA GLU A 259 -39.48 -14.52 -22.06
C GLU A 259 -38.17 -14.02 -22.74
N LYS A 260 -37.48 -13.05 -22.13
CA LYS A 260 -36.17 -12.60 -22.62
C LYS A 260 -35.18 -13.74 -22.65
N LEU A 261 -35.15 -14.59 -21.63
CA LEU A 261 -34.25 -15.72 -21.54
C LEU A 261 -34.55 -16.80 -22.59
N CYS A 262 -35.80 -17.09 -22.86
CA CYS A 262 -36.19 -17.99 -23.94
C CYS A 262 -35.84 -17.44 -25.32
N ALA A 263 -36.08 -16.18 -25.59
CA ALA A 263 -35.69 -15.53 -26.84
C ALA A 263 -34.17 -15.58 -27.05
N ALA A 264 -33.41 -15.28 -26.01
CA ALA A 264 -31.95 -15.37 -26.03
C ALA A 264 -31.44 -16.81 -26.25
N ALA A 265 -32.10 -17.79 -25.59
CA ALA A 265 -31.76 -19.21 -25.78
C ALA A 265 -32.03 -19.70 -27.20
N THR A 266 -33.14 -19.22 -27.81
CA THR A 266 -33.43 -19.48 -29.22
C THR A 266 -32.40 -18.89 -30.15
N ALA A 267 -32.02 -17.63 -29.94
CA ALA A 267 -31.00 -16.95 -30.71
C ALA A 267 -29.61 -17.63 -30.56
N ALA A 268 -29.26 -18.11 -29.36
CA ALA A 268 -27.99 -18.81 -29.11
C ALA A 268 -27.89 -20.15 -29.85
N LYS A 269 -29.00 -20.79 -30.19
CA LYS A 269 -28.98 -21.99 -31.04
C LYS A 269 -28.57 -21.68 -32.47
N THR A 270 -28.83 -20.47 -32.94
CA THR A 270 -28.45 -20.04 -34.29
C THR A 270 -27.07 -19.37 -34.26
N PHE A 271 -26.79 -18.58 -33.27
CA PHE A 271 -25.56 -17.81 -33.11
C PHE A 271 -24.91 -18.06 -31.75
N GLY A 272 -24.26 -19.19 -31.60
CA GLY A 272 -23.52 -19.62 -30.43
C GLY A 272 -22.88 -20.98 -30.71
N CYS A 273 -21.66 -21.19 -30.23
CA CYS A 273 -20.97 -22.45 -30.39
C CYS A 273 -21.53 -23.45 -29.36
N GLN A 274 -22.19 -24.52 -29.84
CA GLN A 274 -22.71 -25.59 -28.95
C GLN A 274 -21.61 -26.58 -28.58
N ILE A 275 -20.74 -26.24 -27.64
CA ILE A 275 -19.56 -27.00 -27.21
C ILE A 275 -19.75 -27.42 -25.74
N ASP A 276 -20.01 -28.69 -25.51
CA ASP A 276 -20.31 -29.25 -24.17
C ASP A 276 -19.20 -29.00 -23.14
N SER A 277 -17.92 -29.08 -23.56
CA SER A 277 -16.81 -28.82 -22.66
C SER A 277 -16.78 -27.37 -22.13
N ILE A 278 -17.28 -26.38 -22.90
CA ILE A 278 -17.36 -25.00 -22.42
C ILE A 278 -18.47 -24.85 -21.38
N TYR A 279 -19.62 -25.52 -21.55
CA TYR A 279 -20.65 -25.56 -20.52
C TYR A 279 -20.17 -26.23 -19.22
N PHE A 280 -19.34 -27.26 -19.34
CA PHE A 280 -18.67 -27.86 -18.19
C PHE A 280 -17.71 -26.88 -17.52
N ASN A 281 -16.90 -26.14 -18.30
CA ASN A 281 -16.00 -25.10 -17.76
C ASN A 281 -16.76 -23.98 -17.06
N ILE A 282 -17.92 -23.55 -17.59
CA ILE A 282 -18.81 -22.58 -16.93
C ILE A 282 -19.21 -23.09 -15.53
N SER A 283 -19.61 -24.35 -15.41
CA SER A 283 -19.95 -24.94 -14.12
C SER A 283 -18.79 -24.92 -13.13
N LEU A 284 -17.61 -25.38 -13.56
CA LEU A 284 -16.39 -25.35 -12.75
C LEU A 284 -16.02 -23.93 -12.32
N THR A 285 -16.14 -22.96 -13.22
CA THR A 285 -15.82 -21.55 -12.94
C THR A 285 -16.79 -20.96 -11.90
N LEU A 286 -18.07 -21.32 -11.95
CA LEU A 286 -19.04 -20.94 -10.94
C LEU A 286 -18.72 -21.54 -9.57
N ASP A 287 -18.26 -22.79 -9.50
CA ASP A 287 -17.84 -23.43 -8.24
C ASP A 287 -16.61 -22.74 -7.64
N LEU A 288 -15.65 -22.35 -8.48
CA LEU A 288 -14.48 -21.60 -8.03
C LEU A 288 -14.86 -20.22 -7.48
N ILE A 289 -15.74 -19.48 -8.17
CA ILE A 289 -16.23 -18.18 -7.72
C ILE A 289 -16.94 -18.31 -6.37
N GLU A 290 -17.77 -19.32 -6.17
CA GLU A 290 -18.49 -19.55 -4.91
C GLU A 290 -17.53 -19.87 -3.75
N LYS A 291 -16.49 -20.66 -4.00
CA LYS A 291 -15.42 -20.93 -3.02
C LYS A 291 -14.64 -19.67 -2.66
N LEU A 292 -14.34 -18.83 -3.66
CA LEU A 292 -13.67 -17.55 -3.43
C LEU A 292 -14.54 -16.59 -2.62
N ASP A 293 -15.85 -16.52 -2.90
CA ASP A 293 -16.81 -15.71 -2.13
C ASP A 293 -16.85 -16.19 -0.66
N SER A 294 -16.91 -17.48 -0.42
CA SER A 294 -16.88 -18.04 0.94
C SER A 294 -15.56 -17.75 1.67
N ALA A 295 -14.44 -17.79 0.97
CA ALA A 295 -13.14 -17.45 1.54
C ALA A 295 -13.03 -15.95 1.87
N LEU A 296 -13.55 -15.07 1.01
CA LEU A 296 -13.61 -13.63 1.25
C LEU A 296 -14.45 -13.30 2.49
N ASP A 297 -15.62 -13.95 2.64
CA ASP A 297 -16.49 -13.79 3.81
C ASP A 297 -15.78 -14.27 5.10
N SER A 298 -15.07 -15.38 5.04
CA SER A 298 -14.32 -15.92 6.18
C SER A 298 -13.21 -14.97 6.63
N ILE A 299 -12.46 -14.39 5.69
CA ILE A 299 -11.42 -13.39 5.98
C ILE A 299 -12.06 -12.14 6.61
N LEU A 300 -13.17 -11.67 6.07
CA LEU A 300 -13.85 -10.49 6.59
C LEU A 300 -14.35 -10.71 8.04
N GLN A 301 -14.91 -11.87 8.31
CA GLN A 301 -15.31 -12.28 9.67
C GLN A 301 -14.12 -12.31 10.62
N ARG A 302 -12.98 -12.87 10.19
CA ARG A 302 -11.77 -12.91 11.02
C ARG A 302 -11.24 -11.51 11.32
N ILE A 303 -11.22 -10.60 10.34
CA ILE A 303 -10.85 -9.19 10.54
C ILE A 303 -11.80 -8.53 11.58
N HIS A 304 -13.11 -8.72 11.44
CA HIS A 304 -14.09 -8.20 12.40
C HIS A 304 -13.86 -8.72 13.83
N GLN A 305 -13.55 -10.00 13.99
CA GLN A 305 -13.21 -10.59 15.28
C GLN A 305 -11.99 -9.91 15.89
N LEU A 306 -10.88 -9.81 15.15
CA LEU A 306 -9.64 -9.19 15.63
C LEU A 306 -9.85 -7.74 16.06
N VAL A 307 -10.58 -6.96 15.26
CA VAL A 307 -10.92 -5.57 15.59
C VAL A 307 -11.82 -5.48 16.82
N THR A 308 -12.75 -6.40 16.96
CA THR A 308 -13.69 -6.41 18.11
C THR A 308 -13.03 -6.81 19.42
N PHE A 309 -12.14 -7.82 19.41
CA PHE A 309 -11.45 -8.27 20.61
C PHE A 309 -10.39 -7.30 21.12
N ASN A 310 -9.81 -6.49 20.25
CA ASN A 310 -8.73 -5.55 20.60
C ASN A 310 -9.21 -4.08 20.66
N LYS A 311 -10.44 -3.82 21.12
CA LYS A 311 -11.08 -2.48 21.07
C LYS A 311 -10.33 -1.38 21.81
N SER A 312 -9.52 -1.69 22.82
CA SER A 312 -8.74 -0.75 23.62
C SER A 312 -7.46 -0.28 22.92
N GLU A 313 -6.99 -0.99 21.90
CA GLU A 313 -5.79 -0.63 21.17
C GLU A 313 -5.97 0.68 20.39
N LYS A 314 -4.98 1.58 20.49
CA LYS A 314 -4.98 2.87 19.76
C LYS A 314 -5.17 2.66 18.26
N PHE A 315 -4.51 1.65 17.69
CA PHE A 315 -4.65 1.27 16.29
C PHE A 315 -6.12 0.98 15.90
N ILE A 316 -6.85 0.28 16.76
CA ILE A 316 -8.27 -0.02 16.51
C ILE A 316 -9.14 1.23 16.62
N GLN A 317 -8.80 2.14 17.55
CA GLN A 317 -9.49 3.42 17.64
C GLN A 317 -9.28 4.28 16.38
N GLN A 318 -8.07 4.27 15.83
CA GLN A 318 -7.75 4.95 14.56
C GLN A 318 -8.58 4.40 13.38
N ILE A 319 -8.79 3.08 13.31
CA ILE A 319 -9.69 2.46 12.33
C ILE A 319 -11.11 3.01 12.46
N LYS A 320 -11.64 3.10 13.68
CA LYS A 320 -12.99 3.64 13.93
C LYS A 320 -13.13 5.09 13.47
N TRP A 321 -12.14 5.93 13.75
CA TRP A 321 -12.15 7.32 13.27
C TRP A 321 -12.17 7.39 11.74
N LEU A 322 -11.37 6.57 11.06
CA LEU A 322 -11.36 6.54 9.60
C LEU A 322 -12.69 6.05 9.02
N ASP A 323 -13.37 5.10 9.65
CA ASP A 323 -14.65 4.57 9.19
C ASP A 323 -15.79 5.64 9.23
N THR A 324 -15.61 6.71 10.01
CA THR A 324 -16.56 7.85 10.03
C THR A 324 -16.46 8.73 8.78
N ILE A 325 -15.36 8.66 8.02
CA ILE A 325 -15.15 9.48 6.81
C ILE A 325 -16.15 9.07 5.71
N LYS A 326 -16.90 10.04 5.19
CA LYS A 326 -17.90 9.78 4.14
C LYS A 326 -17.26 9.24 2.87
N GLY A 327 -17.58 7.99 2.54
CA GLY A 327 -16.98 7.24 1.43
C GLY A 327 -15.94 6.20 1.85
N VAL A 328 -15.54 6.17 3.11
CA VAL A 328 -14.77 5.09 3.70
C VAL A 328 -15.73 4.05 4.28
N GLY A 329 -15.44 2.79 4.09
CA GLY A 329 -16.12 1.68 4.76
C GLY A 329 -15.15 0.91 5.62
N PHE A 330 -15.64 0.09 6.55
CA PHE A 330 -14.87 -0.65 7.55
C PHE A 330 -13.61 -1.32 6.98
N LEU A 331 -13.74 -2.17 5.96
CA LEU A 331 -12.59 -2.87 5.36
C LEU A 331 -11.56 -1.90 4.78
N THR A 332 -12.02 -0.79 4.22
CA THR A 332 -11.13 0.23 3.64
C THR A 332 -10.38 0.99 4.73
N ALA A 333 -11.06 1.33 5.84
CA ALA A 333 -10.44 1.93 7.02
C ALA A 333 -9.36 1.01 7.61
N VAL A 334 -9.69 -0.27 7.81
CA VAL A 334 -8.75 -1.30 8.26
C VAL A 334 -7.55 -1.39 7.32
N THR A 335 -7.79 -1.47 6.02
CA THR A 335 -6.73 -1.58 5.00
C THR A 335 -5.79 -0.38 5.04
N ILE A 336 -6.32 0.83 5.07
CA ILE A 336 -5.53 2.06 5.13
C ILE A 336 -4.65 2.07 6.39
N MET A 337 -5.22 1.77 7.56
CA MET A 337 -4.46 1.73 8.81
C MET A 337 -3.39 0.64 8.82
N CYS A 338 -3.70 -0.54 8.30
CA CYS A 338 -2.72 -1.62 8.19
C CYS A 338 -1.55 -1.25 7.28
N GLU A 339 -1.80 -0.56 6.18
CA GLU A 339 -0.73 -0.13 5.26
C GLU A 339 0.07 1.06 5.82
N ILE A 340 -0.54 1.96 6.59
CA ILE A 340 0.14 3.02 7.34
C ILE A 340 1.05 2.41 8.41
N GLY A 341 0.52 1.48 9.22
CA GLY A 341 1.22 0.88 10.36
C GLY A 341 1.28 1.82 11.55
N ASP A 342 2.32 2.64 11.64
CA ASP A 342 2.45 3.66 12.67
C ASP A 342 2.27 5.06 12.07
N PHE A 343 1.19 5.73 12.47
CA PHE A 343 0.88 7.08 12.00
C PHE A 343 1.84 8.14 12.54
N SER A 344 2.48 7.91 13.68
CA SER A 344 3.41 8.88 14.29
C SER A 344 4.63 9.21 13.42
N ALA A 345 4.94 8.35 12.45
CA ALA A 345 6.02 8.54 11.49
C ALA A 345 5.76 9.70 10.49
N PHE A 346 4.51 10.16 10.38
CA PHE A 346 4.12 11.17 9.40
C PHE A 346 3.94 12.55 10.04
N ARG A 347 4.74 13.52 9.60
CA ARG A 347 4.68 14.91 10.10
C ARG A 347 3.66 15.78 9.36
N ASN A 348 3.32 15.42 8.13
CA ASN A 348 2.40 16.20 7.29
C ASN A 348 1.70 15.29 6.24
N PRO A 349 0.57 15.74 5.66
CA PRO A 349 -0.19 14.94 4.70
C PRO A 349 0.55 14.67 3.40
N LYS A 350 1.54 15.47 3.02
CA LYS A 350 2.34 15.23 1.80
C LYS A 350 3.21 13.98 1.95
N GLN A 351 3.74 13.71 3.16
CA GLN A 351 4.49 12.49 3.44
C GLN A 351 3.60 11.25 3.33
N LEU A 352 2.37 11.30 3.85
CA LEU A 352 1.41 10.20 3.71
C LEU A 352 1.04 9.96 2.25
N PHE A 353 0.84 11.02 1.47
CA PHE A 353 0.53 10.94 0.05
C PHE A 353 1.68 10.30 -0.75
N ALA A 354 2.92 10.73 -0.49
CA ALA A 354 4.13 10.14 -1.09
C ALA A 354 4.35 8.69 -0.65
N TYR A 355 4.09 8.37 0.62
CA TYR A 355 4.18 7.00 1.15
C TYR A 355 3.25 6.03 0.42
N PHE A 356 2.07 6.48 0.02
CA PHE A 356 1.18 5.70 -0.83
C PHE A 356 1.61 5.67 -2.30
N GLY A 357 2.65 6.44 -2.69
CA GLY A 357 3.13 6.54 -4.06
C GLY A 357 2.12 7.20 -5.00
N LEU A 358 1.39 8.20 -4.48
CA LEU A 358 0.39 8.99 -5.20
C LEU A 358 0.96 10.31 -5.73
N ASP A 359 2.17 10.67 -5.33
CA ASP A 359 2.89 11.85 -5.75
C ASP A 359 3.25 11.77 -7.24
N PRO A 360 3.24 12.90 -7.96
CA PRO A 360 3.69 12.95 -9.35
C PRO A 360 5.21 12.76 -9.41
N GLU A 361 5.69 12.11 -10.46
CA GLU A 361 7.11 12.07 -10.77
C GLU A 361 7.60 13.49 -11.11
N VAL A 362 8.76 13.85 -10.58
CA VAL A 362 9.42 15.11 -10.91
C VAL A 362 10.51 14.81 -11.95
N ASN A 363 10.28 15.25 -13.18
CA ASN A 363 11.25 15.09 -14.26
C ASN A 363 11.70 16.48 -14.71
N GLN A 364 12.74 17.00 -14.02
CA GLN A 364 13.31 18.30 -14.30
C GLN A 364 14.82 18.15 -14.48
N SER A 365 15.33 18.64 -15.61
CA SER A 365 16.77 18.66 -15.91
C SER A 365 17.13 20.01 -16.57
N GLY A 366 17.81 20.85 -15.83
CA GLY A 366 18.18 22.19 -16.32
C GLY A 366 16.94 23.04 -16.65
N LYS A 367 16.81 23.43 -17.92
CA LYS A 367 15.65 24.19 -18.42
C LYS A 367 14.44 23.31 -18.82
N PHE A 368 14.60 21.99 -18.80
CA PHE A 368 13.54 21.06 -19.16
C PHE A 368 12.62 20.81 -17.96
N VAL A 369 11.33 21.09 -18.13
CA VAL A 369 10.25 20.75 -17.19
C VAL A 369 9.31 19.81 -17.90
N GLY A 370 9.23 18.55 -17.43
CA GLY A 370 8.32 17.56 -17.97
C GLY A 370 6.86 18.01 -17.83
N THR A 371 6.10 17.99 -18.92
CA THR A 371 4.69 18.41 -18.97
C THR A 371 3.74 17.27 -18.64
N GLU A 372 4.13 16.02 -18.88
CA GLU A 372 3.35 14.82 -18.58
C GLU A 372 4.00 14.05 -17.41
N MET A 373 3.46 14.26 -16.22
CA MET A 373 3.95 13.62 -15.01
C MET A 373 3.03 12.46 -14.62
N HIS A 374 3.58 11.25 -14.59
CA HIS A 374 2.91 10.07 -14.08
C HIS A 374 3.00 10.01 -12.55
N MET A 375 2.13 9.21 -11.96
CA MET A 375 2.20 8.88 -10.53
C MET A 375 3.40 7.99 -10.26
N THR A 376 4.20 8.25 -9.21
CA THR A 376 5.44 7.51 -8.90
C THR A 376 5.22 6.03 -8.65
N LYS A 377 4.07 5.67 -8.08
CA LYS A 377 3.68 4.29 -7.70
C LYS A 377 4.69 3.57 -6.78
N ARG A 378 5.60 4.30 -6.13
CA ARG A 378 6.67 3.75 -5.26
C ARG A 378 6.18 3.19 -3.93
N GLY A 379 4.93 3.47 -3.56
CA GLY A 379 4.33 3.00 -2.30
C GLY A 379 3.45 1.75 -2.46
N SER A 380 2.68 1.40 -1.42
CA SER A 380 1.80 0.24 -1.41
C SER A 380 0.71 0.31 -2.49
N ARG A 381 0.66 -0.71 -3.35
CA ARG A 381 -0.42 -0.89 -4.34
C ARG A 381 -1.79 -1.00 -3.67
N ILE A 382 -1.85 -1.65 -2.50
CA ILE A 382 -3.09 -1.89 -1.77
C ILE A 382 -3.59 -0.60 -1.12
N ALA A 383 -2.69 0.20 -0.52
CA ALA A 383 -3.04 1.52 0.00
C ALA A 383 -3.58 2.44 -1.11
N ARG A 384 -2.92 2.48 -2.29
CA ARG A 384 -3.41 3.26 -3.44
C ARG A 384 -4.79 2.81 -3.88
N ARG A 385 -5.03 1.49 -3.96
CA ARG A 385 -6.35 0.92 -4.31
C ARG A 385 -7.42 1.33 -3.30
N ALA A 386 -7.10 1.29 -2.01
CA ALA A 386 -8.01 1.71 -0.95
C ALA A 386 -8.36 3.21 -1.05
N VAL A 387 -7.36 4.08 -1.19
CA VAL A 387 -7.57 5.54 -1.35
C VAL A 387 -8.34 5.86 -2.65
N PHE A 388 -8.05 5.15 -3.75
CA PHE A 388 -8.81 5.27 -4.99
C PHE A 388 -10.28 4.88 -4.80
N ALA A 389 -10.55 3.78 -4.10
CA ALA A 389 -11.91 3.34 -3.80
C ALA A 389 -12.68 4.36 -2.95
N VAL A 390 -12.01 4.97 -1.94
CA VAL A 390 -12.59 6.06 -1.14
C VAL A 390 -12.91 7.27 -2.00
N ALA A 391 -11.97 7.71 -2.84
CA ALA A 391 -12.18 8.86 -3.73
C ALA A 391 -13.37 8.62 -4.66
N LEU A 392 -13.46 7.43 -5.27
CA LEU A 392 -14.56 7.04 -6.14
C LEU A 392 -15.89 6.95 -5.39
N ALA A 393 -15.90 6.38 -4.17
CA ALA A 393 -17.11 6.31 -3.35
C ALA A 393 -17.58 7.70 -2.92
N SER A 394 -16.66 8.58 -2.51
CA SER A 394 -16.97 9.93 -2.02
C SER A 394 -17.67 10.81 -3.06
N ILE A 395 -17.35 10.63 -4.35
CA ILE A 395 -17.98 11.43 -5.44
C ILE A 395 -19.29 10.86 -5.95
N ARG A 396 -19.72 9.66 -5.50
CA ARG A 396 -21.00 9.06 -5.89
C ARG A 396 -22.19 9.80 -5.29
N THR A 397 -23.34 9.64 -5.93
CA THR A 397 -24.63 10.12 -5.42
C THR A 397 -25.42 9.00 -4.79
N LYS A 398 -26.16 9.36 -3.76
CA LYS A 398 -27.22 8.55 -3.18
C LYS A 398 -28.42 8.49 -4.16
N ARG A 399 -29.40 7.62 -3.88
CA ARG A 399 -30.63 7.52 -4.69
C ARG A 399 -31.45 8.81 -4.73
N ASN A 400 -31.35 9.66 -3.72
CA ASN A 400 -31.99 10.97 -3.63
C ASN A 400 -31.24 12.08 -4.38
N GLY A 401 -30.17 11.76 -5.12
CA GLY A 401 -29.36 12.72 -5.86
C GLY A 401 -28.28 13.44 -5.04
N GLU A 402 -28.30 13.32 -3.71
CA GLU A 402 -27.30 13.94 -2.82
C GLU A 402 -25.95 13.23 -2.93
N GLY A 403 -24.84 13.96 -2.97
CA GLY A 403 -23.48 13.40 -2.95
C GLY A 403 -23.19 12.70 -1.62
N ILE A 404 -22.47 11.58 -1.64
CA ILE A 404 -21.96 10.93 -0.41
C ILE A 404 -21.08 11.91 0.37
N ASN A 405 -20.17 12.59 -0.33
CA ASN A 405 -19.44 13.74 0.18
C ASN A 405 -19.62 14.90 -0.82
N PRO A 406 -20.55 15.83 -0.56
CA PRO A 406 -20.90 16.88 -1.53
C PRO A 406 -19.71 17.77 -1.88
N TYR A 407 -18.82 18.10 -0.93
CA TYR A 407 -17.67 18.96 -1.17
C TYR A 407 -16.59 18.29 -2.04
N LEU A 408 -16.33 17.00 -1.84
CA LEU A 408 -15.41 16.25 -2.70
C LEU A 408 -16.00 16.04 -4.11
N ARG A 409 -17.31 15.87 -4.20
CA ARG A 409 -18.01 15.78 -5.48
C ARG A 409 -17.93 17.09 -6.26
N GLU A 410 -18.27 18.22 -5.65
CA GLU A 410 -18.15 19.55 -6.26
C GLU A 410 -16.71 19.82 -6.73
N TYR A 411 -15.73 19.49 -5.87
CA TYR A 411 -14.32 19.61 -6.23
C TYR A 411 -13.95 18.75 -7.45
N TYR A 412 -14.47 17.51 -7.52
CA TYR A 412 -14.27 16.63 -8.66
C TYR A 412 -14.89 17.21 -9.93
N GLU A 413 -16.14 17.66 -9.88
CA GLU A 413 -16.88 18.23 -11.02
C GLU A 413 -16.16 19.45 -11.58
N LYS A 414 -15.71 20.36 -10.72
CA LYS A 414 -14.90 21.52 -11.11
C LYS A 414 -13.59 21.11 -11.81
N LYS A 415 -12.91 20.07 -11.30
CA LYS A 415 -11.64 19.60 -11.89
C LYS A 415 -11.85 18.80 -13.18
N SER A 416 -12.90 17.99 -13.27
CA SER A 416 -13.19 17.18 -14.46
C SER A 416 -13.71 18.01 -15.65
N GLY A 417 -14.18 19.22 -15.43
CA GLY A 417 -14.46 20.19 -16.49
C GLY A 417 -13.22 20.76 -17.18
N GLN A 418 -12.05 20.67 -16.52
CA GLN A 418 -10.78 21.23 -17.02
C GLN A 418 -9.72 20.17 -17.34
N LYS A 419 -9.86 18.96 -16.81
CA LYS A 419 -8.85 17.89 -16.88
C LYS A 419 -9.51 16.53 -17.15
N PRO A 420 -8.77 15.55 -17.69
CA PRO A 420 -9.27 14.19 -17.82
C PRO A 420 -9.81 13.63 -16.50
N LYS A 421 -10.91 12.87 -16.56
CA LYS A 421 -11.63 12.35 -15.38
C LYS A 421 -10.73 11.63 -14.37
N MET A 422 -9.76 10.83 -14.87
CA MET A 422 -8.80 10.12 -13.99
C MET A 422 -7.83 11.07 -13.27
N VAL A 423 -7.41 12.15 -13.93
CA VAL A 423 -6.56 13.19 -13.32
C VAL A 423 -7.34 13.96 -12.25
N ALA A 424 -8.61 14.29 -12.54
CA ALA A 424 -9.51 14.91 -11.55
C ALA A 424 -9.72 14.00 -10.34
N LEU A 425 -9.88 12.69 -10.54
CA LEU A 425 -9.99 11.72 -9.45
C LEU A 425 -8.69 11.61 -8.63
N GLY A 426 -7.52 11.70 -9.27
CA GLY A 426 -6.23 11.80 -8.59
C GLY A 426 -6.14 13.01 -7.64
N ALA A 427 -6.70 14.15 -8.06
CA ALA A 427 -6.79 15.33 -7.20
C ALA A 427 -7.74 15.10 -5.99
N VAL A 428 -8.83 14.35 -6.17
CA VAL A 428 -9.70 13.92 -5.06
C VAL A 428 -8.96 12.98 -4.11
N MET A 429 -8.17 12.02 -4.62
CA MET A 429 -7.33 11.14 -3.78
C MET A 429 -6.39 11.94 -2.88
N HIS A 430 -5.80 13.03 -3.39
CA HIS A 430 -4.98 13.91 -2.57
C HIS A 430 -5.78 14.57 -1.44
N LYS A 431 -7.02 15.03 -1.72
CA LYS A 431 -7.91 15.58 -0.68
C LYS A 431 -8.31 14.52 0.36
N VAL A 432 -8.57 13.28 -0.09
CA VAL A 432 -8.84 12.14 0.81
C VAL A 432 -7.65 11.88 1.74
N CYS A 433 -6.42 11.90 1.24
CA CYS A 433 -5.23 11.76 2.09
C CYS A 433 -5.10 12.89 3.13
N ASN A 434 -5.45 14.12 2.76
CA ASN A 434 -5.46 15.25 3.71
C ASN A 434 -6.51 15.03 4.82
N ILE A 435 -7.69 14.53 4.47
CA ILE A 435 -8.76 14.21 5.43
C ILE A 435 -8.31 13.07 6.37
N ILE A 436 -7.77 11.98 5.82
CA ILE A 436 -7.24 10.86 6.59
C ILE A 436 -6.19 11.35 7.58
N PHE A 437 -5.23 12.17 7.11
CA PHE A 437 -4.19 12.73 7.96
C PHE A 437 -4.77 13.60 9.08
N ALA A 438 -5.73 14.48 8.78
CA ALA A 438 -6.36 15.35 9.76
C ALA A 438 -7.10 14.56 10.85
N VAL A 439 -7.91 13.57 10.45
CA VAL A 439 -8.65 12.69 11.38
C VAL A 439 -7.70 11.95 12.32
N LEU A 440 -6.61 11.40 11.81
CA LEU A 440 -5.63 10.66 12.61
C LEU A 440 -4.78 11.57 13.50
N ARG A 441 -4.42 12.77 13.03
CA ARG A 441 -3.68 13.78 13.81
C ARG A 441 -4.51 14.32 14.97
N ASP A 442 -5.79 14.64 14.69
CA ASP A 442 -6.68 15.27 15.65
C ASP A 442 -7.35 14.25 16.58
N GLU A 443 -7.13 12.95 16.35
CA GLU A 443 -7.64 11.81 17.14
C GLU A 443 -9.15 11.87 17.40
N LYS A 444 -9.93 12.23 16.35
CA LYS A 444 -11.40 12.39 16.46
C LYS A 444 -12.11 11.98 15.18
N GLU A 445 -13.41 11.74 15.35
CA GLU A 445 -14.30 11.39 14.25
C GLU A 445 -14.37 12.48 13.18
N PHE A 446 -14.62 12.07 11.96
CA PHE A 446 -14.77 12.99 10.84
C PHE A 446 -16.10 13.72 10.90
N GLU A 447 -16.04 15.03 10.86
CA GLU A 447 -17.20 15.89 10.66
C GLU A 447 -17.21 16.48 9.25
N LEU A 448 -18.36 16.36 8.59
CA LEU A 448 -18.53 16.94 7.27
C LEU A 448 -18.71 18.46 7.38
N ARG A 449 -17.76 19.23 6.86
CA ARG A 449 -17.73 20.69 6.90
C ARG A 449 -17.40 21.26 5.55
N SER A 450 -17.91 22.47 5.26
CA SER A 450 -17.44 23.21 4.11
C SER A 450 -15.97 23.64 4.26
N PRO A 451 -15.24 23.86 3.15
CA PRO A 451 -13.88 24.41 3.21
C PRO A 451 -13.80 25.72 3.98
N GLU A 452 -14.83 26.58 3.87
CA GLU A 452 -14.89 27.87 4.55
C GLU A 452 -15.08 27.73 6.06
N GLU A 453 -15.97 26.83 6.52
CA GLU A 453 -16.14 26.50 7.93
C GLU A 453 -14.86 25.92 8.52
N HIS A 454 -14.19 25.05 7.78
CA HIS A 454 -12.91 24.48 8.20
C HIS A 454 -11.84 25.58 8.37
N CYS A 455 -11.70 26.48 7.39
CA CYS A 455 -10.76 27.60 7.47
C CYS A 455 -11.06 28.53 8.64
N ARG A 456 -12.34 28.85 8.90
CA ARG A 456 -12.72 29.73 10.02
C ARG A 456 -12.34 29.15 11.39
N GLN A 457 -12.45 27.84 11.57
CA GLN A 457 -12.10 27.19 12.83
C GLN A 457 -10.61 27.20 13.12
N TYR A 458 -9.76 27.08 12.09
CA TYR A 458 -8.30 27.07 12.24
C TYR A 458 -7.66 28.48 12.23
N GLN A 459 -8.37 29.52 11.83
CA GLN A 459 -7.88 30.91 11.88
C GLN A 459 -8.09 31.58 13.26
N ARG A 460 -8.88 31.00 14.16
CA ARG A 460 -9.20 31.61 15.47
C ARG A 460 -8.12 31.57 16.57
N PRO A 461 -7.10 30.69 16.58
CA PRO A 461 -6.10 30.70 17.67
C PRO A 461 -5.08 31.83 17.61
N ALA A 462 -4.89 32.50 16.49
CA ALA A 462 -3.86 33.54 16.35
C ALA A 462 -4.26 34.93 16.91
N LEU A 463 -5.54 35.15 17.25
CA LEU A 463 -6.06 36.46 17.69
C LEU A 463 -6.38 36.52 19.21
N GLN A 464 -6.15 35.44 19.97
CA GLN A 464 -6.37 35.43 21.44
C GLN A 464 -5.08 35.31 22.26
N ALA A 465 -3.91 35.39 21.63
CA ALA A 465 -2.60 35.39 22.31
C ALA A 465 -1.84 36.70 22.08
N ALA A 466 -2.54 37.82 21.95
CA ALA A 466 -1.98 39.18 21.93
C ALA A 466 -2.57 40.00 23.11
#